data_81f65d9e61f62cdb6f15e2864e5ab32a
#
_entry.id   81f65d9e61f62cdb6f15e2864e5ab32a
#
_cell.length_a   1.000
_cell.length_b   1.000
_cell.length_c   1.000
_cell.angle_alpha   90.00
_cell.angle_beta   90.00
_cell.angle_gamma   90.00
#
_symmetry.space_group_name_H-M   'P 1'
#
loop_
_entity.id
_entity.type
_entity.pdbx_description
1 polymer ?
#
loop_
_entity_poly.entity_id
_entity_poly.type
_entity_poly.pdbx_seq_one_letter_code
_entity_poly.pdbx_strand_id
1 'polypeptide(L)'
;MKKQAKISNAVIKRLPRYRRYLKELRKKGVDKISSNEFSSLIGYTASQIRQDLNNFGGFGQQGYGYSVDGLYHEISAILGLDKQYKMVVVGAGNLGQAIVNHTYYYKSGFIVSAIFEVNPKLIGLRINDIEVMDYENIVEFS
;
A
#
# COMPACT_ATOMS: atom_id res chain seq x y z
N MET A 1 24.77 11.62 5.30
CA MET A 1 23.62 10.89 4.74
C MET A 1 24.05 9.48 4.34
N LYS A 2 23.50 8.48 4.98
CA LYS A 2 23.67 7.11 4.48
C LYS A 2 22.90 6.98 3.18
N LYS A 3 23.61 6.74 2.07
CA LYS A 3 22.97 6.33 0.84
C LYS A 3 22.20 5.03 1.13
N GLN A 4 20.89 5.06 1.08
CA GLN A 4 20.10 3.82 1.07
C GLN A 4 20.59 2.99 -0.10
N ALA A 5 21.07 1.79 0.19
CA ALA A 5 21.39 0.84 -0.87
C ALA A 5 20.14 0.64 -1.74
N LYS A 6 20.31 0.79 -3.04
CA LYS A 6 19.19 0.61 -3.99
C LYS A 6 18.70 -0.83 -3.91
N ILE A 7 17.46 -1.00 -3.46
CA ILE A 7 16.82 -2.31 -3.38
C ILE A 7 16.53 -2.81 -4.79
N SER A 8 16.86 -4.07 -5.08
CA SER A 8 16.63 -4.64 -6.40
C SER A 8 15.12 -4.75 -6.73
N ASN A 9 14.78 -4.69 -8.00
CA ASN A 9 13.39 -4.85 -8.44
C ASN A 9 12.80 -6.21 -8.04
N ALA A 10 13.62 -7.25 -8.01
CA ALA A 10 13.18 -8.59 -7.57
C ALA A 10 12.72 -8.57 -6.11
N VAL A 11 13.45 -7.90 -5.23
CA VAL A 11 13.06 -7.71 -3.83
C VAL A 11 11.80 -6.87 -3.72
N ILE A 12 11.73 -5.74 -4.42
CA ILE A 12 10.57 -4.83 -4.41
C ILE A 12 9.28 -5.58 -4.78
N LYS A 13 9.35 -6.46 -5.77
CA LYS A 13 8.18 -7.28 -6.18
C LYS A 13 7.68 -8.23 -5.08
N ARG A 14 8.56 -8.64 -4.18
CA ARG A 14 8.19 -9.51 -3.04
C ARG A 14 7.66 -8.73 -1.83
N LEU A 15 7.97 -7.44 -1.72
CA LEU A 15 7.62 -6.62 -0.55
C LEU A 15 6.12 -6.56 -0.23
N PRO A 16 5.21 -6.46 -1.21
CA PRO A 16 3.77 -6.46 -0.92
C PRO A 16 3.32 -7.72 -0.18
N ARG A 17 3.89 -8.86 -0.51
CA ARG A 17 3.57 -10.13 0.17
C ARG A 17 4.10 -10.14 1.60
N TYR A 18 5.33 -9.70 1.82
CA TYR A 18 5.89 -9.52 3.17
C TYR A 18 5.00 -8.61 4.01
N ARG A 19 4.61 -7.45 3.46
CA ARG A 19 3.77 -6.49 4.16
C ARG A 19 2.43 -7.08 4.57
N ARG A 20 1.79 -7.86 3.70
CA ARG A 20 0.50 -8.49 3.99
C ARG A 20 0.59 -9.44 5.18
N TYR A 21 1.59 -10.31 5.22
CA TYR A 21 1.78 -11.23 6.32
C TYR A 21 2.20 -10.51 7.61
N LEU A 22 3.03 -9.50 7.52
CA LEU A 22 3.41 -8.68 8.69
C LEU A 22 2.18 -7.96 9.27
N LYS A 23 1.29 -7.48 8.44
CA LYS A 23 0.03 -6.86 8.87
C LYS A 23 -0.83 -7.85 9.67
N GLU A 24 -0.95 -9.08 9.20
CA GLU A 24 -1.68 -10.13 9.92
C GLU A 24 -1.02 -10.47 11.26
N LEU A 25 0.29 -10.59 11.28
CA LEU A 25 1.05 -10.83 12.51
C LEU A 25 0.87 -9.71 13.54
N ARG A 26 0.85 -8.45 13.09
CA ARG A 26 0.58 -7.30 13.95
C ARG A 26 -0.81 -7.38 14.58
N LYS A 27 -1.82 -7.74 13.81
CA LYS A 27 -3.19 -7.93 14.30
C LYS A 27 -3.28 -9.00 15.37
N LYS A 28 -2.44 -10.03 15.27
CA LYS A 28 -2.37 -11.13 16.25
C LYS A 28 -1.50 -10.80 17.44
N GLY A 29 -0.90 -9.62 17.50
CA GLY A 29 -0.03 -9.21 18.61
C GLY A 29 1.35 -9.86 18.61
N VAL A 30 1.82 -10.36 17.46
CA VAL A 30 3.15 -10.97 17.33
C VAL A 30 4.20 -9.87 17.20
N ASP A 31 5.14 -9.79 18.14
CA ASP A 31 6.18 -8.76 18.15
C ASP A 31 7.40 -9.13 17.31
N LYS A 32 7.79 -10.40 17.34
CA LYS A 32 8.98 -10.90 16.65
C LYS A 32 8.67 -12.22 15.94
N ILE A 33 9.37 -12.45 14.84
CA ILE A 33 9.26 -13.67 14.06
C ILE A 33 10.63 -14.07 13.53
N SER A 34 10.96 -15.37 13.61
CA SER A 34 12.19 -15.90 13.00
C SER A 34 12.01 -16.09 11.50
N SER A 35 13.13 -16.17 10.77
CA SER A 35 13.08 -16.46 9.33
C SER A 35 12.45 -17.83 9.03
N ASN A 36 12.64 -18.81 9.91
CA ASN A 36 12.04 -20.15 9.75
C ASN A 36 10.52 -20.11 9.95
N GLU A 37 10.05 -19.46 11.00
CA GLU A 37 8.61 -19.27 11.24
C GLU A 37 7.95 -18.48 10.09
N PHE A 38 8.60 -17.42 9.65
CA PHE A 38 8.10 -16.61 8.54
C PHE A 38 8.06 -17.38 7.23
N SER A 39 9.08 -18.23 6.97
CA SER A 39 9.11 -19.15 5.83
C SER A 39 7.88 -20.07 5.79
N SER A 40 7.52 -20.64 6.93
CA SER A 40 6.33 -21.50 7.05
C SER A 40 5.04 -20.79 6.72
N LEU A 41 4.94 -19.50 7.01
CA LEU A 41 3.75 -18.69 6.74
C LEU A 41 3.68 -18.19 5.29
N ILE A 42 4.78 -17.65 4.78
CA ILE A 42 4.79 -16.89 3.52
C ILE A 42 5.09 -17.76 2.29
N GLY A 43 5.72 -18.90 2.48
CA GLY A 43 6.07 -19.81 1.40
C GLY A 43 7.37 -19.49 0.68
N TYR A 44 8.14 -18.52 1.16
CA TYR A 44 9.52 -18.29 0.72
C TYR A 44 10.48 -19.10 1.58
N THR A 45 11.67 -19.43 1.07
CA THR A 45 12.69 -20.10 1.88
C THR A 45 13.22 -19.16 2.96
N ALA A 46 13.63 -19.69 4.09
CA ALA A 46 14.26 -18.92 5.16
C ALA A 46 15.51 -18.17 4.65
N SER A 47 16.28 -18.78 3.78
CA SER A 47 17.44 -18.16 3.13
C SER A 47 17.05 -16.96 2.29
N GLN A 48 15.99 -17.06 1.48
CA GLN A 48 15.48 -15.95 0.68
C GLN A 48 14.99 -14.80 1.56
N ILE A 49 14.28 -15.12 2.65
CA ILE A 49 13.80 -14.14 3.62
C ILE A 49 14.97 -13.38 4.25
N ARG A 50 16.00 -14.09 4.73
CA ARG A 50 17.19 -13.45 5.29
C ARG A 50 17.88 -12.53 4.29
N GLN A 51 17.99 -12.98 3.05
CA GLN A 51 18.62 -12.19 1.98
C GLN A 51 17.80 -10.95 1.65
N ASP A 52 16.49 -11.07 1.52
CA ASP A 52 15.60 -9.94 1.25
C ASP A 52 15.62 -8.94 2.40
N LEU A 53 15.51 -9.41 3.64
CA LEU A 53 15.42 -8.55 4.82
C LEU A 53 16.74 -7.92 5.23
N ASN A 54 17.87 -8.40 4.74
CA ASN A 54 19.16 -7.72 4.91
C ASN A 54 19.18 -6.31 4.30
N ASN A 55 18.31 -6.03 3.34
CA ASN A 55 18.19 -4.68 2.78
C ASN A 55 17.65 -3.65 3.79
N PHE A 56 17.03 -4.12 4.86
CA PHE A 56 16.34 -3.28 5.84
C PHE A 56 17.09 -3.18 7.17
N GLY A 57 18.33 -3.50 7.26
CA GLY A 57 19.25 -3.47 8.43
C GLY A 57 18.60 -3.12 9.76
N GLY A 58 19.04 -3.43 10.88
CA GLY A 58 18.50 -2.94 12.16
C GLY A 58 17.20 -3.57 12.69
N PHE A 59 16.40 -4.25 11.88
CA PHE A 59 15.12 -4.84 12.31
C PHE A 59 15.20 -6.31 12.67
N GLY A 60 16.35 -6.93 12.49
CA GLY A 60 16.57 -8.31 12.85
C GLY A 60 18.01 -8.61 13.19
N GLN A 61 18.21 -9.32 14.28
CA GLN A 61 19.50 -9.87 14.64
C GLN A 61 19.43 -11.40 14.54
N GLN A 62 20.51 -12.01 14.07
CA GLN A 62 20.61 -13.46 14.02
C GLN A 62 20.39 -14.04 15.42
N GLY A 63 19.42 -14.95 15.57
CA GLY A 63 19.07 -15.60 16.83
C GLY A 63 17.96 -14.91 17.63
N TYR A 64 17.58 -13.65 17.33
CA TYR A 64 16.56 -12.89 18.07
C TYR A 64 15.26 -12.67 17.31
N GLY A 65 15.24 -12.99 16.03
CA GLY A 65 14.08 -12.76 15.16
C GLY A 65 13.98 -11.32 14.64
N TYR A 66 13.03 -11.11 13.75
CA TYR A 66 12.77 -9.82 13.13
C TYR A 66 11.65 -9.10 13.87
N SER A 67 11.79 -7.78 14.04
CA SER A 67 10.73 -6.94 14.55
C SER A 67 9.60 -6.85 13.53
N VAL A 68 8.44 -7.40 13.85
CA VAL A 68 7.25 -7.38 12.97
C VAL A 68 6.80 -5.95 12.70
N ASP A 69 6.68 -5.14 13.74
CA ASP A 69 6.23 -3.75 13.61
C ASP A 69 7.25 -2.89 12.83
N GLY A 70 8.52 -3.03 13.16
CA GLY A 70 9.60 -2.29 12.49
C GLY A 70 9.67 -2.60 11.00
N LEU A 71 9.62 -3.88 10.61
CA LEU A 71 9.62 -4.30 9.21
C LEU A 71 8.37 -3.81 8.48
N TYR A 72 7.21 -3.92 9.13
CA TYR A 72 5.95 -3.46 8.53
C TYR A 72 6.00 -1.97 8.16
N HIS A 73 6.48 -1.13 9.07
CA HIS A 73 6.60 0.31 8.82
C HIS A 73 7.64 0.63 7.75
N GLU A 74 8.80 -0.03 7.80
CA GLU A 74 9.85 0.19 6.81
C GLU A 74 9.42 -0.22 5.40
N ILE A 75 8.82 -1.39 5.25
CA ILE A 75 8.32 -1.88 3.96
C ILE A 75 7.18 -0.99 3.45
N SER A 76 6.28 -0.56 4.34
CA SER A 76 5.20 0.36 3.99
C SER A 76 5.74 1.70 3.47
N ALA A 77 6.79 2.23 4.09
CA ALA A 77 7.45 3.46 3.64
C ALA A 77 8.07 3.29 2.24
N ILE A 78 8.77 2.18 2.00
CA ILE A 78 9.38 1.90 0.70
C ILE A 78 8.34 1.77 -0.41
N LEU A 79 7.21 1.14 -0.12
CA LEU A 79 6.09 1.01 -1.05
C LEU A 79 5.25 2.29 -1.16
N GLY A 80 5.56 3.31 -0.37
CA GLY A 80 4.82 4.57 -0.36
C GLY A 80 3.43 4.48 0.27
N LEU A 81 3.16 3.43 1.05
CA LEU A 81 1.84 3.17 1.65
C LEU A 81 1.66 3.82 3.03
N ASP A 82 2.67 4.53 3.51
CA ASP A 82 2.62 5.36 4.72
C ASP A 82 2.09 6.78 4.43
N LYS A 83 1.86 7.11 3.15
CA LYS A 83 1.38 8.41 2.69
C LYS A 83 -0.06 8.33 2.22
N GLN A 84 -0.73 9.47 2.27
CA GLN A 84 -2.04 9.63 1.65
C GLN A 84 -1.87 10.16 0.23
N TYR A 85 -2.56 9.54 -0.72
CA TYR A 85 -2.54 9.95 -2.12
C TYR A 85 -3.92 10.45 -2.51
N LYS A 86 -3.96 11.64 -3.08
CA LYS A 86 -5.18 12.15 -3.68
C LYS A 86 -5.41 11.48 -5.02
N MET A 87 -6.61 10.97 -5.21
CA MET A 87 -7.02 10.27 -6.42
C MET A 87 -8.15 11.04 -7.11
N VAL A 88 -8.03 11.18 -8.40
CA VAL A 88 -9.09 11.74 -9.24
C VAL A 88 -9.65 10.61 -10.08
N VAL A 89 -10.95 10.48 -10.11
CA VAL A 89 -11.66 9.49 -10.93
C VAL A 89 -12.25 10.18 -12.15
N VAL A 90 -11.92 9.67 -13.33
CA VAL A 90 -12.48 10.15 -14.60
C VAL A 90 -13.46 9.08 -15.10
N GLY A 91 -14.72 9.45 -15.18
CA GLY A 91 -15.83 8.56 -15.50
C GLY A 91 -16.65 8.20 -14.26
N ALA A 92 -17.93 8.58 -14.25
CA ALA A 92 -18.86 8.34 -13.14
C ALA A 92 -19.88 7.24 -13.45
N GLY A 93 -19.56 6.34 -14.37
CA GLY A 93 -20.36 5.15 -14.66
C GLY A 93 -20.25 4.09 -13.56
N ASN A 94 -20.76 2.90 -13.81
CA ASN A 94 -20.82 1.83 -12.80
C ASN A 94 -19.45 1.51 -12.19
N LEU A 95 -18.40 1.42 -13.02
CA LEU A 95 -17.05 1.14 -12.53
C LEU A 95 -16.50 2.30 -11.69
N GLY A 96 -16.65 3.54 -12.16
CA GLY A 96 -16.21 4.72 -11.42
C GLY A 96 -16.88 4.86 -10.06
N GLN A 97 -18.20 4.62 -10.00
CA GLN A 97 -18.96 4.62 -8.74
C GLN A 97 -18.50 3.49 -7.80
N ALA A 98 -18.23 2.30 -8.35
CA ALA A 98 -17.74 1.17 -7.57
C ALA A 98 -16.37 1.49 -6.95
N ILE A 99 -15.47 2.10 -7.70
CA ILE A 99 -14.15 2.52 -7.21
C ILE A 99 -14.30 3.54 -6.06
N VAL A 100 -15.13 4.57 -6.25
CA VAL A 100 -15.31 5.63 -5.24
C VAL A 100 -15.89 5.05 -3.95
N ASN A 101 -16.80 4.10 -4.05
CA ASN A 101 -17.48 3.51 -2.89
C ASN A 101 -16.68 2.38 -2.23
N HIS A 102 -15.59 1.92 -2.84
CA HIS A 102 -14.83 0.80 -2.30
C HIS A 102 -13.91 1.23 -1.17
N THR A 103 -14.20 0.77 0.03
CA THR A 103 -13.45 1.13 1.26
C THR A 103 -11.99 0.71 1.25
N TYR A 104 -11.62 -0.26 0.40
CA TYR A 104 -10.24 -0.72 0.27
C TYR A 104 -9.28 0.40 -0.09
N TYR A 105 -9.67 1.29 -0.99
CA TYR A 105 -8.79 2.39 -1.43
C TYR A 105 -8.50 3.36 -0.29
N TYR A 106 -9.50 3.68 0.53
CA TYR A 106 -9.31 4.56 1.69
C TYR A 106 -8.37 3.93 2.72
N LYS A 107 -8.51 2.62 2.97
CA LYS A 107 -7.63 1.88 3.89
C LYS A 107 -6.20 1.76 3.37
N SER A 108 -6.01 1.85 2.06
CA SER A 108 -4.70 1.78 1.40
C SER A 108 -4.04 3.15 1.21
N GLY A 109 -4.63 4.22 1.75
CA GLY A 109 -4.07 5.57 1.68
C GLY A 109 -4.50 6.38 0.46
N PHE A 110 -5.43 5.90 -0.36
CA PHE A 110 -5.97 6.65 -1.48
C PHE A 110 -7.25 7.39 -1.08
N ILE A 111 -7.27 8.69 -1.36
CA ILE A 111 -8.43 9.54 -1.07
C ILE A 111 -8.95 10.11 -2.38
N VAL A 112 -10.22 9.83 -2.68
CA VAL A 112 -10.88 10.41 -3.86
C VAL A 112 -11.15 11.88 -3.58
N SER A 113 -10.51 12.75 -4.36
CA SER A 113 -10.62 14.22 -4.21
C SER A 113 -11.61 14.81 -5.19
N ALA A 114 -11.79 14.20 -6.37
CA ALA A 114 -12.68 14.71 -7.41
C ALA A 114 -13.11 13.58 -8.34
N ILE A 115 -14.26 13.77 -8.96
CA ILE A 115 -14.81 12.89 -9.99
C ILE A 115 -15.17 13.77 -11.18
N PHE A 116 -14.70 13.40 -12.37
CA PHE A 116 -14.99 14.11 -13.61
C PHE A 116 -15.73 13.20 -14.59
N GLU A 117 -16.61 13.80 -15.39
CA GLU A 117 -17.45 13.10 -16.35
C GLU A 117 -17.74 13.96 -17.57
N VAL A 118 -17.94 13.34 -18.72
CA VAL A 118 -18.37 14.01 -19.95
C VAL A 118 -19.86 13.84 -20.22
N ASN A 119 -20.52 12.82 -19.66
CA ASN A 119 -21.94 12.57 -19.83
C ASN A 119 -22.77 13.57 -19.00
N PRO A 120 -23.57 14.45 -19.66
CA PRO A 120 -24.35 15.46 -18.94
C PRO A 120 -25.33 14.87 -17.92
N LYS A 121 -25.78 13.63 -18.11
CA LYS A 121 -26.71 12.97 -17.18
C LYS A 121 -26.07 12.62 -15.84
N LEU A 122 -24.75 12.49 -15.80
CA LEU A 122 -23.99 12.12 -14.60
C LEU A 122 -23.34 13.31 -13.92
N ILE A 123 -23.15 14.41 -14.64
CA ILE A 123 -22.59 15.65 -14.09
C ILE A 123 -23.57 16.24 -13.07
N GLY A 124 -23.08 16.61 -11.89
CA GLY A 124 -23.90 17.15 -10.81
C GLY A 124 -24.40 16.11 -9.82
N LEU A 125 -24.27 14.81 -10.12
CA LEU A 125 -24.57 13.77 -9.14
C LEU A 125 -23.59 13.82 -7.98
N ARG A 126 -24.03 13.40 -6.81
CA ARG A 126 -23.15 13.23 -5.65
C ARG A 126 -22.92 11.76 -5.40
N ILE A 127 -21.64 11.38 -5.38
CA ILE A 127 -21.20 10.02 -5.09
C ILE A 127 -20.31 10.10 -3.86
N ASN A 128 -20.71 9.48 -2.76
CA ASN A 128 -19.98 9.50 -1.49
C ASN A 128 -19.57 10.94 -1.07
N ASP A 129 -20.53 11.88 -1.13
CA ASP A 129 -20.38 13.31 -0.81
C ASP A 129 -19.46 14.11 -1.76
N ILE A 130 -19.06 13.51 -2.90
CA ILE A 130 -18.28 14.18 -3.92
C ILE A 130 -19.17 14.47 -5.12
N GLU A 131 -19.25 15.74 -5.51
CA GLU A 131 -20.00 16.15 -6.69
C GLU A 131 -19.24 15.81 -7.96
N VAL A 132 -19.93 15.17 -8.91
CA VAL A 132 -19.37 14.88 -10.24
C VAL A 132 -19.30 16.17 -11.05
N MET A 133 -18.08 16.53 -11.46
CA MET A 133 -17.81 17.75 -12.23
C MET A 133 -17.65 17.44 -13.71
N ASP A 134 -17.84 18.49 -14.54
CA ASP A 134 -17.54 18.38 -15.96
C ASP A 134 -16.04 18.14 -16.19
N TYR A 135 -15.71 17.23 -17.08
CA TYR A 135 -14.32 16.93 -17.44
C TYR A 135 -13.53 18.16 -17.90
N GLU A 136 -14.19 19.12 -18.52
CA GLU A 136 -13.55 20.38 -18.96
C GLU A 136 -12.92 21.16 -17.81
N ASN A 137 -13.38 20.95 -16.58
CA ASN A 137 -12.87 21.64 -15.40
C ASN A 137 -11.63 20.96 -14.78
N ILE A 138 -11.13 19.86 -15.36
CA ILE A 138 -10.02 19.08 -14.78
C ILE A 138 -8.72 19.89 -14.69
N VAL A 139 -8.47 20.79 -15.63
CA VAL A 139 -7.25 21.61 -15.64
C VAL A 139 -7.27 22.63 -14.49
N GLU A 140 -8.43 23.21 -14.18
CA GLU A 140 -8.57 24.15 -13.07
C GLU A 140 -8.44 23.49 -11.71
N PHE A 141 -8.73 22.19 -11.63
CA PHE A 141 -8.63 21.42 -10.40
C PHE A 141 -7.20 21.05 -10.01
N SER A 142 -6.33 20.88 -10.99
CA SER A 142 -4.91 20.56 -10.75
C SER A 142 -4.14 21.78 -10.19
#